data_b83f5c565294ddb18d14a3e06c5191c3
#
_entry.id   b83f5c565294ddb18d14a3e06c5191c3
#
_cell.length_a   1.000
_cell.length_b   1.000
_cell.length_c   1.000
_cell.angle_alpha   90.00
_cell.angle_beta   90.00
_cell.angle_gamma   90.00
#
_symmetry.space_group_name_H-M   'P 1'
#
loop_
_entity.id
_entity.type
_entity.pdbx_description
1 polymer ?
#
loop_
_entity_poly.entity_id
_entity_poly.type
_entity_poly.pdbx_seq_one_letter_code
_entity_poly.pdbx_strand_id
1 'polypeptide(L)'
;MALVPLGLALEWKERAAPRRAFRLGYVTGLVFFITLLYWIPFLPRENLTIPYLMFPMLLVMVAYLALYPAVSAVTAVWLARKRLPVAFTLPPLWVLFEVMRSTGIFGFPWGVLGYAPAGVPSFIQFAAFTGVWGVSLWILVVNGCIVQAITATSRQSRNASILAAILLVIIPALQGTLRLRNVKPHSTVSVGLVQPNVGEDKWQMAVRDSVVAQVLRVTRDMASKQSIPPDLYVWPETAVPAPIRRDPMYRVQVNDLVKELNAPLLAGYPDGVRESNGNVRYTNSAGLIMPGRGLVRQYDKRHLVPFSEYFPLPFLNRFDFGQANFATGKELGLFSQLDVPFGVLICFESIFPGEARSLTRAGARYLVNITNDQWFGDSAAPYQHFEMNVLRCIENGIGMARAANTGISGVLDPYGRIVLRTGTFVSAGVEGHVDVREGTTFYTRFGDWILWGCLIWIPVAIVLGRKVGREPLA
;
A
#
# COMPACT_ATOMS: atom_id res chain seq x y z
N MET A 1 16.22 13.10 3.34
CA MET A 1 17.24 13.59 4.30
C MET A 1 16.87 13.38 5.79
N ALA A 2 15.67 12.90 6.09
CA ALA A 2 15.17 12.77 7.48
C ALA A 2 16.01 11.84 8.40
N LEU A 3 16.79 10.90 7.84
CA LEU A 3 17.61 9.97 8.62
C LEU A 3 19.09 10.39 8.76
N VAL A 4 19.51 11.51 8.15
CA VAL A 4 20.86 12.05 8.34
C VAL A 4 21.16 12.36 9.81
N PRO A 5 20.25 12.99 10.59
CA PRO A 5 20.50 13.22 12.02
C PRO A 5 20.74 11.94 12.82
N LEU A 6 19.98 10.88 12.54
CA LEU A 6 20.23 9.57 13.18
C LEU A 6 21.60 9.02 12.80
N GLY A 7 21.95 9.02 11.51
CA GLY A 7 23.24 8.55 11.02
C GLY A 7 24.40 9.28 11.68
N LEU A 8 24.35 10.62 11.74
CA LEU A 8 25.35 11.44 12.42
C LEU A 8 25.45 11.13 13.92
N ALA A 9 24.33 10.98 14.61
CA ALA A 9 24.31 10.68 16.03
C ALA A 9 24.88 9.28 16.36
N LEU A 10 24.77 8.33 15.43
CA LEU A 10 25.33 6.98 15.55
C LEU A 10 26.83 6.93 15.26
N GLU A 11 27.35 7.82 14.38
CA GLU A 11 28.79 7.93 14.06
C GLU A 11 29.56 8.83 15.05
N TRP A 12 28.87 9.70 15.81
CA TRP A 12 29.51 10.75 16.65
C TRP A 12 30.39 10.16 17.74
N LYS A 13 31.62 10.71 17.85
CA LYS A 13 32.63 10.47 18.93
C LYS A 13 32.56 9.05 19.50
N GLU A 14 33.41 8.14 19.04
CA GLU A 14 33.46 6.77 19.54
C GLU A 14 32.12 6.02 19.43
N ARG A 15 31.69 5.69 18.23
CA ARG A 15 30.56 4.82 17.84
C ARG A 15 29.61 4.46 18.98
N ALA A 16 28.41 4.94 18.95
CA ALA A 16 27.45 4.86 20.04
C ALA A 16 27.42 3.47 20.71
N ALA A 17 27.46 3.44 22.03
CA ALA A 17 27.23 2.19 22.78
C ALA A 17 25.86 1.59 22.38
N PRO A 18 25.66 0.25 22.38
CA PRO A 18 24.41 -0.37 21.95
C PRO A 18 23.16 0.22 22.61
N ARG A 19 23.24 0.54 23.90
CA ARG A 19 22.15 1.18 24.63
C ARG A 19 21.81 2.57 24.07
N ARG A 20 22.83 3.35 23.70
CA ARG A 20 22.64 4.67 23.06
C ARG A 20 22.07 4.53 21.66
N ALA A 21 22.59 3.58 20.86
CA ALA A 21 22.07 3.30 19.53
C ALA A 21 20.59 2.88 19.57
N PHE A 22 20.23 2.01 20.54
CA PHE A 22 18.83 1.64 20.75
C PHE A 22 17.97 2.87 21.05
N ARG A 23 18.36 3.70 21.99
CA ARG A 23 17.57 4.92 22.35
C ARG A 23 17.41 5.86 21.17
N LEU A 24 18.48 6.10 20.41
CA LEU A 24 18.44 6.97 19.22
C LEU A 24 17.51 6.42 18.14
N GLY A 25 17.64 5.13 17.82
CA GLY A 25 16.76 4.46 16.87
C GLY A 25 15.30 4.43 17.32
N TYR A 26 15.08 4.17 18.64
CA TYR A 26 13.74 4.14 19.23
C TYR A 26 13.06 5.51 19.19
N VAL A 27 13.75 6.56 19.60
CA VAL A 27 13.22 7.93 19.53
C VAL A 27 12.95 8.34 18.09
N THR A 28 13.85 8.00 17.15
CA THR A 28 13.62 8.25 15.72
C THR A 28 12.35 7.52 15.24
N GLY A 29 12.17 6.26 15.63
CA GLY A 29 10.97 5.48 15.32
C GLY A 29 9.71 6.07 15.94
N LEU A 30 9.76 6.48 17.21
CA LEU A 30 8.62 7.14 17.86
C LEU A 30 8.20 8.40 17.11
N VAL A 31 9.14 9.30 16.82
CA VAL A 31 8.85 10.56 16.09
C VAL A 31 8.29 10.24 14.71
N PHE A 32 8.92 9.32 13.98
CA PHE A 32 8.48 8.93 12.65
C PHE A 32 7.05 8.39 12.64
N PHE A 33 6.75 7.42 13.49
CA PHE A 33 5.43 6.78 13.49
C PHE A 33 4.34 7.63 14.12
N ILE A 34 4.63 8.44 15.14
CA ILE A 34 3.67 9.42 15.66
C ILE A 34 3.29 10.42 14.57
N THR A 35 4.28 10.96 13.85
CA THR A 35 4.04 11.92 12.77
C THR A 35 3.28 11.29 11.60
N LEU A 36 3.59 10.04 11.25
CA LEU A 36 2.95 9.33 10.15
C LEU A 36 1.50 8.93 10.46
N LEU A 37 1.25 8.49 11.70
CA LEU A 37 -0.02 7.88 12.14
C LEU A 37 -0.83 8.79 13.05
N TYR A 38 -0.50 10.10 13.08
CA TYR A 38 -1.16 11.08 13.95
C TYR A 38 -2.68 11.10 13.81
N TRP A 39 -3.20 10.65 12.68
CA TRP A 39 -4.61 10.64 12.34
C TRP A 39 -5.41 9.54 13.08
N ILE A 40 -4.78 8.49 13.60
CA ILE A 40 -5.48 7.38 14.27
C ILE A 40 -6.38 7.83 15.44
N PRO A 41 -5.96 8.71 16.36
CA PRO A 41 -6.85 9.17 17.44
C PRO A 41 -8.01 10.05 16.97
N PHE A 42 -7.95 10.54 15.74
CA PHE A 42 -8.97 11.41 15.14
C PHE A 42 -9.91 10.68 14.21
N LEU A 43 -9.88 9.33 14.23
CA LEU A 43 -10.87 8.52 13.50
C LEU A 43 -12.29 8.92 13.94
N PRO A 44 -13.27 8.96 13.01
CA PRO A 44 -14.65 9.32 13.33
C PRO A 44 -15.20 8.45 14.47
N ARG A 45 -15.76 9.11 15.49
CA ARG A 45 -16.25 8.41 16.71
C ARG A 45 -17.39 7.43 16.41
N GLU A 46 -18.14 7.71 15.37
CA GLU A 46 -19.25 6.88 14.88
C GLU A 46 -18.78 5.47 14.47
N ASN A 47 -17.49 5.35 14.11
CA ASN A 47 -16.88 4.10 13.65
C ASN A 47 -16.23 3.31 14.78
N LEU A 48 -16.30 3.79 16.02
CA LEU A 48 -15.52 3.26 17.14
C LEU A 48 -16.43 2.87 18.30
N THR A 49 -16.37 1.62 18.71
CA THR A 49 -17.09 1.14 19.90
C THR A 49 -16.57 1.80 21.17
N ILE A 50 -15.25 2.08 21.23
CA ILE A 50 -14.60 2.69 22.41
C ILE A 50 -13.62 3.78 21.94
N PRO A 51 -14.10 4.99 21.61
CA PRO A 51 -13.28 6.05 20.99
C PRO A 51 -12.07 6.48 21.81
N TYR A 52 -12.18 6.51 23.15
CA TYR A 52 -11.08 6.92 24.04
C TYR A 52 -9.90 5.94 24.09
N LEU A 53 -10.05 4.70 23.59
CA LEU A 53 -8.95 3.76 23.48
C LEU A 53 -8.03 4.04 22.29
N MET A 54 -8.43 4.86 21.32
CA MET A 54 -7.63 5.12 20.13
C MET A 54 -6.30 5.80 20.44
N PHE A 55 -6.28 6.71 21.41
CA PHE A 55 -5.03 7.36 21.83
C PHE A 55 -4.04 6.39 22.50
N PRO A 56 -4.41 5.63 23.55
CA PRO A 56 -3.54 4.57 24.09
C PRO A 56 -3.14 3.52 23.05
N MET A 57 -4.04 3.12 22.14
CA MET A 57 -3.73 2.18 21.07
C MET A 57 -2.66 2.74 20.11
N LEU A 58 -2.76 4.00 19.72
CA LEU A 58 -1.70 4.65 18.93
C LEU A 58 -0.36 4.58 19.67
N LEU A 59 -0.31 4.91 20.95
CA LEU A 59 0.94 4.88 21.74
C LEU A 59 1.54 3.48 21.79
N VAL A 60 0.73 2.45 22.03
CA VAL A 60 1.19 1.05 22.03
C VAL A 60 1.69 0.63 20.64
N MET A 61 0.93 0.96 19.60
CA MET A 61 1.30 0.66 18.22
C MET A 61 2.61 1.35 17.82
N VAL A 62 2.74 2.64 18.11
CA VAL A 62 3.96 3.41 17.80
C VAL A 62 5.16 2.90 18.61
N ALA A 63 4.96 2.56 19.89
CA ALA A 63 6.00 1.96 20.72
C ALA A 63 6.49 0.62 20.14
N TYR A 64 5.58 -0.22 19.66
CA TYR A 64 5.90 -1.47 18.97
C TYR A 64 6.64 -1.21 17.65
N LEU A 65 6.12 -0.35 16.79
CA LEU A 65 6.73 -0.04 15.49
C LEU A 65 8.12 0.60 15.63
N ALA A 66 8.36 1.40 16.67
CA ALA A 66 9.64 2.03 16.95
C ALA A 66 10.76 1.04 17.35
N LEU A 67 10.41 -0.20 17.74
CA LEU A 67 11.41 -1.24 18.01
C LEU A 67 12.23 -1.59 16.77
N TYR A 68 11.64 -1.55 15.57
CA TYR A 68 12.33 -1.91 14.34
C TYR A 68 13.46 -0.93 13.99
N PRO A 69 13.27 0.40 13.95
CA PRO A 69 14.37 1.36 13.86
C PRO A 69 15.40 1.23 14.98
N ALA A 70 14.95 0.94 16.21
CA ALA A 70 15.85 0.76 17.35
C ALA A 70 16.81 -0.43 17.15
N VAL A 71 16.27 -1.60 16.76
CA VAL A 71 17.07 -2.79 16.51
C VAL A 71 17.95 -2.61 15.28
N SER A 72 17.46 -1.93 14.23
CA SER A 72 18.27 -1.57 13.06
C SER A 72 19.49 -0.74 13.44
N ALA A 73 19.32 0.27 14.30
CA ALA A 73 20.41 1.10 14.77
C ALA A 73 21.44 0.32 15.61
N VAL A 74 20.98 -0.56 16.52
CA VAL A 74 21.87 -1.41 17.33
C VAL A 74 22.68 -2.35 16.45
N THR A 75 22.03 -3.05 15.53
CA THR A 75 22.70 -4.02 14.63
C THR A 75 23.66 -3.32 13.68
N ALA A 76 23.29 -2.12 13.17
CA ALA A 76 24.17 -1.32 12.33
C ALA A 76 25.44 -0.90 13.08
N VAL A 77 25.31 -0.41 14.31
CA VAL A 77 26.47 -0.03 15.16
C VAL A 77 27.30 -1.26 15.53
N TRP A 78 26.66 -2.41 15.82
CA TRP A 78 27.38 -3.65 16.12
C TRP A 78 28.24 -4.13 14.93
N LEU A 79 27.71 -4.07 13.69
CA LEU A 79 28.47 -4.35 12.48
C LEU A 79 29.56 -3.29 12.23
N ALA A 80 29.26 -2.01 12.46
CA ALA A 80 30.20 -0.90 12.30
C ALA A 80 31.42 -0.99 13.22
N ARG A 81 31.32 -1.63 14.40
CA ARG A 81 32.47 -1.91 15.31
C ARG A 81 33.60 -2.71 14.65
N LYS A 82 33.30 -3.31 13.50
CA LYS A 82 34.27 -3.97 12.65
C LYS A 82 35.01 -3.02 11.69
N ARG A 83 35.07 -1.70 12.03
CA ARG A 83 35.71 -0.60 11.29
C ARG A 83 35.01 -0.17 10.00
N LEU A 84 33.73 -0.57 9.80
CA LEU A 84 32.90 -0.03 8.72
C LEU A 84 32.11 1.18 9.23
N PRO A 85 31.90 2.24 8.42
CA PRO A 85 31.00 3.33 8.75
C PRO A 85 29.53 2.84 8.90
N VAL A 86 28.79 3.44 9.84
CA VAL A 86 27.33 3.17 10.01
C VAL A 86 26.57 3.51 8.72
N ALA A 87 27.06 4.48 7.99
CA ALA A 87 26.56 4.84 6.66
C ALA A 87 26.44 3.67 5.67
N PHE A 88 27.26 2.61 5.82
CA PHE A 88 27.20 1.41 4.98
C PHE A 88 26.49 0.23 5.63
N THR A 89 26.32 0.22 6.93
CA THR A 89 25.69 -0.90 7.64
C THR A 89 24.22 -0.67 7.92
N LEU A 90 23.80 0.58 8.14
CA LEU A 90 22.41 0.92 8.42
C LEU A 90 21.44 0.69 7.24
N PRO A 91 21.75 1.07 5.98
CA PRO A 91 20.81 0.95 4.88
C PRO A 91 20.25 -0.45 4.66
N PRO A 92 21.06 -1.50 4.44
CA PRO A 92 20.53 -2.84 4.20
C PRO A 92 19.79 -3.42 5.42
N LEU A 93 20.26 -3.13 6.63
CA LEU A 93 19.62 -3.59 7.86
C LEU A 93 18.25 -2.94 8.08
N TRP A 94 18.15 -1.64 7.82
CA TRP A 94 16.86 -0.95 7.92
C TRP A 94 15.83 -1.58 7.00
N VAL A 95 16.18 -1.82 5.72
CA VAL A 95 15.28 -2.47 4.76
C VAL A 95 14.84 -3.84 5.24
N LEU A 96 15.75 -4.66 5.75
CA LEU A 96 15.40 -5.98 6.29
C LEU A 96 14.41 -5.89 7.47
N PHE A 97 14.60 -4.91 8.36
CA PHE A 97 13.67 -4.68 9.46
C PHE A 97 12.34 -4.05 9.01
N GLU A 98 12.32 -3.24 7.94
CA GLU A 98 11.06 -2.81 7.31
C GLU A 98 10.26 -4.00 6.77
N VAL A 99 10.92 -4.96 6.12
CA VAL A 99 10.27 -6.19 5.65
C VAL A 99 9.73 -7.01 6.82
N MET A 100 10.52 -7.20 7.87
CA MET A 100 10.06 -7.92 9.07
C MET A 100 8.83 -7.26 9.70
N ARG A 101 8.81 -5.92 9.76
CA ARG A 101 7.67 -5.13 10.24
C ARG A 101 6.44 -5.26 9.36
N SER A 102 6.64 -5.53 8.08
CA SER A 102 5.58 -5.59 7.06
C SER A 102 4.99 -6.99 6.87
N THR A 103 5.49 -7.99 7.61
CA THR A 103 5.11 -9.40 7.48
C THR A 103 4.57 -9.98 8.78
N GLY A 104 3.88 -11.12 8.69
CA GLY A 104 3.33 -11.82 9.86
C GLY A 104 1.99 -11.26 10.34
N ILE A 105 1.54 -11.75 11.49
CA ILE A 105 0.21 -11.46 12.07
C ILE A 105 0.04 -9.97 12.41
N PHE A 106 1.10 -9.31 12.82
CA PHE A 106 1.16 -7.87 13.09
C PHE A 106 1.83 -7.08 11.97
N GLY A 107 1.89 -7.67 10.77
CA GLY A 107 2.49 -7.04 9.60
C GLY A 107 1.78 -5.74 9.22
N PHE A 108 2.53 -4.62 9.26
CA PHE A 108 1.99 -3.30 8.96
C PHE A 108 2.93 -2.56 7.99
N PRO A 109 2.74 -2.73 6.66
CA PRO A 109 3.59 -2.10 5.64
C PRO A 109 3.37 -0.59 5.49
N TRP A 110 2.43 0.01 6.21
CA TRP A 110 2.25 1.45 6.24
C TRP A 110 3.51 2.16 6.75
N GLY A 111 3.96 3.18 6.04
CA GLY A 111 5.18 3.89 6.42
C GLY A 111 6.49 3.21 6.05
N VAL A 112 6.50 2.37 5.02
CA VAL A 112 7.74 1.96 4.35
C VAL A 112 8.35 3.20 3.69
N LEU A 113 9.65 3.45 3.91
CA LEU A 113 10.33 4.65 3.40
C LEU A 113 10.21 4.81 1.88
N GLY A 114 10.12 3.71 1.16
CA GLY A 114 9.96 3.68 -0.28
C GLY A 114 8.69 4.35 -0.79
N TYR A 115 7.68 4.59 0.06
CA TYR A 115 6.48 5.34 -0.33
C TYR A 115 6.67 6.87 -0.28
N ALA A 116 7.68 7.36 0.44
CA ALA A 116 7.87 8.81 0.62
C ALA A 116 7.99 9.62 -0.68
N PRO A 117 8.64 9.13 -1.76
CA PRO A 117 8.72 9.85 -3.03
C PRO A 117 7.57 9.51 -4.01
N ALA A 118 6.47 8.88 -3.59
CA ALA A 118 5.37 8.48 -4.47
C ALA A 118 4.76 9.67 -5.25
N GLY A 119 4.69 10.85 -4.63
CA GLY A 119 4.23 12.08 -5.27
C GLY A 119 5.12 12.58 -6.43
N VAL A 120 6.32 12.01 -6.62
CA VAL A 120 7.24 12.38 -7.70
C VAL A 120 7.70 11.13 -8.47
N PRO A 121 6.84 10.55 -9.32
CA PRO A 121 7.10 9.27 -10.00
C PRO A 121 8.40 9.23 -10.82
N SER A 122 8.89 10.38 -11.30
CA SER A 122 10.14 10.47 -12.06
C SER A 122 11.38 10.01 -11.27
N PHE A 123 11.37 10.09 -9.93
CA PHE A 123 12.50 9.63 -9.10
C PHE A 123 12.50 8.13 -8.85
N ILE A 124 11.36 7.45 -9.03
CA ILE A 124 11.15 6.08 -8.57
C ILE A 124 10.82 5.07 -9.67
N GLN A 125 11.05 5.45 -10.96
CA GLN A 125 10.79 4.54 -12.08
C GLN A 125 11.61 3.25 -12.01
N PHE A 126 12.75 3.25 -11.32
CA PHE A 126 13.55 2.05 -11.09
C PHE A 126 12.88 1.03 -10.13
N ALA A 127 11.78 1.41 -9.46
CA ALA A 127 10.97 0.44 -8.70
C ALA A 127 10.40 -0.67 -9.58
N ALA A 128 10.26 -0.47 -10.90
CA ALA A 128 9.96 -1.53 -11.86
C ALA A 128 11.03 -2.64 -11.91
N PHE A 129 12.23 -2.35 -11.37
CA PHE A 129 13.32 -3.31 -11.26
C PHE A 129 13.49 -3.83 -9.83
N THR A 130 13.39 -2.97 -8.84
CA THR A 130 13.78 -3.27 -7.44
C THR A 130 12.61 -3.41 -6.47
N GLY A 131 11.39 -3.02 -6.86
CA GLY A 131 10.25 -2.87 -5.95
C GLY A 131 10.42 -1.71 -4.96
N VAL A 132 9.47 -1.56 -4.06
CA VAL A 132 9.46 -0.52 -3.01
C VAL A 132 10.66 -0.64 -2.05
N TRP A 133 11.14 -1.85 -1.79
CA TRP A 133 12.30 -2.08 -0.93
C TRP A 133 13.59 -1.51 -1.51
N GLY A 134 13.74 -1.53 -2.83
CA GLY A 134 14.86 -0.85 -3.50
C GLY A 134 14.78 0.66 -3.40
N VAL A 135 13.57 1.22 -3.39
CA VAL A 135 13.36 2.67 -3.16
C VAL A 135 13.72 3.02 -1.71
N SER A 136 13.32 2.21 -0.72
CA SER A 136 13.77 2.37 0.67
C SER A 136 15.30 2.33 0.77
N LEU A 137 15.92 1.33 0.16
CA LEU A 137 17.38 1.19 0.15
C LEU A 137 18.06 2.41 -0.48
N TRP A 138 17.56 2.88 -1.61
CA TRP A 138 18.06 4.08 -2.29
C TRP A 138 18.02 5.32 -1.39
N ILE A 139 16.89 5.59 -0.73
CA ILE A 139 16.76 6.70 0.22
C ILE A 139 17.82 6.60 1.32
N LEU A 140 17.98 5.41 1.88
CA LEU A 140 18.93 5.16 2.98
C LEU A 140 20.38 5.31 2.53
N VAL A 141 20.73 4.83 1.34
CA VAL A 141 22.09 4.98 0.78
C VAL A 141 22.40 6.45 0.50
N VAL A 142 21.46 7.23 -0.05
CA VAL A 142 21.63 8.68 -0.23
C VAL A 142 21.89 9.37 1.12
N ASN A 143 21.09 9.05 2.16
CA ASN A 143 21.34 9.57 3.52
C ASN A 143 22.69 9.14 4.06
N GLY A 144 23.10 7.88 3.83
CA GLY A 144 24.41 7.36 4.21
C GLY A 144 25.56 8.12 3.53
N CYS A 145 25.47 8.40 2.23
CA CYS A 145 26.45 9.22 1.51
C CYS A 145 26.58 10.63 2.11
N ILE A 146 25.46 11.25 2.51
CA ILE A 146 25.47 12.58 3.15
C ILE A 146 26.17 12.49 4.52
N VAL A 147 25.83 11.47 5.34
CA VAL A 147 26.49 11.25 6.64
C VAL A 147 27.98 11.06 6.43
N GLN A 148 28.40 10.21 5.49
CA GLN A 148 29.80 9.96 5.20
C GLN A 148 30.53 11.23 4.69
N ALA A 149 29.88 12.06 3.88
CA ALA A 149 30.44 13.33 3.43
C ALA A 149 30.70 14.31 4.59
N ILE A 150 29.85 14.33 5.60
CA ILE A 150 29.98 15.20 6.79
C ILE A 150 31.05 14.66 7.74
N THR A 151 31.15 13.33 7.92
CA THR A 151 32.02 12.70 8.91
C THR A 151 33.40 12.31 8.36
N ALA A 152 33.60 12.38 7.02
CA ALA A 152 34.86 11.99 6.38
C ALA A 152 36.05 12.86 6.82
N THR A 153 37.13 12.23 7.20
CA THR A 153 38.39 12.89 7.60
C THR A 153 39.23 13.29 6.40
N SER A 154 39.20 12.52 5.29
CA SER A 154 39.93 12.86 4.07
C SER A 154 39.06 13.62 3.07
N ARG A 155 39.67 14.61 2.36
CA ARG A 155 39.03 15.36 1.28
C ARG A 155 38.54 14.45 0.15
N GLN A 156 39.31 13.41 -0.16
CA GLN A 156 38.98 12.44 -1.19
C GLN A 156 37.70 11.66 -0.84
N SER A 157 37.60 11.10 0.35
CA SER A 157 36.38 10.39 0.81
C SER A 157 35.17 11.30 0.85
N ARG A 158 35.33 12.54 1.33
CA ARG A 158 34.26 13.54 1.33
C ARG A 158 33.73 13.83 -0.07
N ASN A 159 34.64 14.15 -1.01
CA ASN A 159 34.25 14.48 -2.38
C ASN A 159 33.61 13.28 -3.09
N ALA A 160 34.13 12.08 -2.89
CA ALA A 160 33.55 10.84 -3.42
C ALA A 160 32.12 10.63 -2.90
N SER A 161 31.88 10.85 -1.60
CA SER A 161 30.57 10.69 -1.00
C SER A 161 29.56 11.74 -1.48
N ILE A 162 30.01 12.99 -1.66
CA ILE A 162 29.19 14.05 -2.25
C ILE A 162 28.82 13.69 -3.69
N LEU A 163 29.78 13.30 -4.50
CA LEU A 163 29.54 12.90 -5.88
C LEU A 163 28.59 11.72 -5.96
N ALA A 164 28.78 10.69 -5.11
CA ALA A 164 27.88 9.55 -5.03
C ALA A 164 26.45 9.96 -4.69
N ALA A 165 26.25 10.84 -3.70
CA ALA A 165 24.93 11.34 -3.34
C ALA A 165 24.25 12.08 -4.50
N ILE A 166 25.02 12.93 -5.22
CA ILE A 166 24.52 13.68 -6.39
C ILE A 166 24.12 12.70 -7.51
N LEU A 167 24.98 11.75 -7.85
CA LEU A 167 24.71 10.78 -8.91
C LEU A 167 23.50 9.88 -8.57
N LEU A 168 23.39 9.43 -7.32
CA LEU A 168 22.25 8.64 -6.84
C LEU A 168 20.91 9.39 -6.93
N VAL A 169 20.90 10.70 -6.94
CA VAL A 169 19.69 11.50 -7.13
C VAL A 169 19.47 11.84 -8.61
N ILE A 170 20.51 12.29 -9.31
CA ILE A 170 20.38 12.76 -10.69
C ILE A 170 20.09 11.61 -11.66
N ILE A 171 20.77 10.46 -11.52
CA ILE A 171 20.62 9.34 -12.46
C ILE A 171 19.17 8.80 -12.45
N PRO A 172 18.56 8.45 -11.30
CA PRO A 172 17.16 8.03 -11.27
C PRO A 172 16.19 9.10 -11.77
N ALA A 173 16.41 10.37 -11.41
CA ALA A 173 15.56 11.47 -11.86
C ALA A 173 15.62 11.63 -13.40
N LEU A 174 16.80 11.57 -13.99
CA LEU A 174 16.98 11.67 -15.43
C LEU A 174 16.38 10.45 -16.15
N GLN A 175 16.72 9.25 -15.68
CA GLN A 175 16.19 8.00 -16.24
C GLN A 175 14.66 7.97 -16.17
N GLY A 176 14.09 8.34 -15.03
CA GLY A 176 12.64 8.35 -14.88
C GLY A 176 11.98 9.44 -15.72
N THR A 177 12.57 10.64 -15.81
CA THR A 177 12.05 11.72 -16.69
C THR A 177 12.06 11.29 -18.16
N LEU A 178 13.14 10.68 -18.62
CA LEU A 178 13.24 10.15 -19.98
C LEU A 178 12.21 9.04 -20.24
N ARG A 179 12.02 8.14 -19.26
CA ARG A 179 11.01 7.08 -19.34
C ARG A 179 9.60 7.66 -19.45
N LEU A 180 9.27 8.68 -18.66
CA LEU A 180 7.96 9.32 -18.66
C LEU A 180 7.68 10.16 -19.93
N ARG A 181 8.73 10.69 -20.56
CA ARG A 181 8.60 11.41 -21.85
C ARG A 181 8.37 10.47 -23.04
N ASN A 182 8.92 9.26 -22.99
CA ASN A 182 8.88 8.29 -24.07
C ASN A 182 7.78 7.22 -23.89
N VAL A 183 6.68 7.58 -23.23
CA VAL A 183 5.53 6.70 -23.07
C VAL A 183 4.88 6.47 -24.43
N LYS A 184 4.80 5.20 -24.83
CA LYS A 184 4.06 4.82 -26.04
C LYS A 184 2.57 4.67 -25.70
N PRO A 185 1.67 4.99 -26.64
CA PRO A 185 0.26 4.67 -26.49
C PRO A 185 0.08 3.16 -26.27
N HIS A 186 -0.77 2.80 -25.35
CA HIS A 186 -1.19 1.42 -25.07
C HIS A 186 -2.67 1.26 -25.37
N SER A 187 -3.13 0.01 -25.51
CA SER A 187 -4.55 -0.25 -25.45
C SER A 187 -5.09 0.16 -24.09
N THR A 188 -6.30 0.67 -24.04
CA THR A 188 -6.95 1.11 -22.80
C THR A 188 -8.26 0.36 -22.60
N VAL A 189 -8.66 0.24 -21.34
CA VAL A 189 -10.00 -0.20 -20.92
C VAL A 189 -10.68 1.01 -20.31
N SER A 190 -11.89 1.32 -20.76
CA SER A 190 -12.70 2.39 -20.17
C SER A 190 -13.35 1.90 -18.89
N VAL A 191 -13.28 2.70 -17.83
CA VAL A 191 -13.83 2.36 -16.52
C VAL A 191 -14.70 3.49 -15.99
N GLY A 192 -15.89 3.14 -15.50
CA GLY A 192 -16.79 4.05 -14.80
C GLY A 192 -16.62 3.92 -13.29
N LEU A 193 -15.98 4.88 -12.62
CA LEU A 193 -15.74 4.86 -11.19
C LEU A 193 -16.85 5.58 -10.45
N VAL A 194 -17.52 4.87 -9.55
CA VAL A 194 -18.64 5.42 -8.76
C VAL A 194 -18.15 5.68 -7.33
N GLN A 195 -18.25 6.93 -6.90
CA GLN A 195 -17.97 7.40 -5.55
C GLN A 195 -19.25 7.92 -4.91
N PRO A 196 -19.98 7.09 -4.17
CA PRO A 196 -21.30 7.47 -3.68
C PRO A 196 -21.26 8.41 -2.48
N ASN A 197 -20.19 8.46 -1.74
CA ASN A 197 -20.01 9.27 -0.53
C ASN A 197 -21.07 8.98 0.53
N VAL A 198 -21.24 7.71 0.89
CA VAL A 198 -22.20 7.27 1.92
C VAL A 198 -21.51 7.13 3.28
N GLY A 199 -22.24 7.46 4.36
CA GLY A 199 -21.76 7.39 5.73
C GLY A 199 -21.61 5.97 6.29
N GLU A 200 -21.11 5.85 7.53
CA GLU A 200 -20.98 4.57 8.24
C GLU A 200 -22.30 4.01 8.75
N ASP A 201 -23.32 4.85 8.87
CA ASP A 201 -24.69 4.44 9.16
C ASP A 201 -25.28 3.46 8.12
N LYS A 202 -24.59 3.27 6.98
CA LYS A 202 -24.96 2.29 5.94
C LYS A 202 -25.18 0.86 6.45
N TRP A 203 -24.59 0.51 7.61
CA TRP A 203 -24.77 -0.81 8.23
C TRP A 203 -26.11 -0.94 8.97
N GLN A 204 -26.77 0.17 9.28
CA GLN A 204 -28.08 0.15 9.92
C GLN A 204 -29.16 -0.25 8.90
N MET A 205 -30.03 -1.18 9.29
CA MET A 205 -31.09 -1.66 8.39
C MET A 205 -32.01 -0.53 7.91
N ALA A 206 -32.26 0.46 8.77
CA ALA A 206 -33.17 1.58 8.46
C ALA A 206 -32.68 2.48 7.30
N VAL A 207 -31.37 2.55 7.05
CA VAL A 207 -30.81 3.42 6.00
C VAL A 207 -30.24 2.65 4.81
N ARG A 208 -30.18 1.33 4.88
CA ARG A 208 -29.59 0.47 3.86
C ARG A 208 -30.18 0.70 2.46
N ASP A 209 -31.50 0.81 2.36
CA ASP A 209 -32.19 1.05 1.09
C ASP A 209 -31.81 2.40 0.48
N SER A 210 -31.71 3.45 1.30
CA SER A 210 -31.29 4.79 0.85
C SER A 210 -29.83 4.80 0.38
N VAL A 211 -28.95 4.03 1.02
CA VAL A 211 -27.56 3.86 0.60
C VAL A 211 -27.48 3.20 -0.77
N VAL A 212 -28.19 2.08 -0.97
CA VAL A 212 -28.22 1.39 -2.26
C VAL A 212 -28.83 2.30 -3.33
N ALA A 213 -29.95 2.98 -3.03
CA ALA A 213 -30.54 3.95 -3.94
C ALA A 213 -29.59 5.08 -4.32
N GLN A 214 -28.75 5.55 -3.40
CA GLN A 214 -27.69 6.53 -3.69
C GLN A 214 -26.67 6.00 -4.70
N VAL A 215 -26.14 4.78 -4.47
CA VAL A 215 -25.18 4.16 -5.37
C VAL A 215 -25.77 3.99 -6.78
N LEU A 216 -27.00 3.47 -6.86
CA LEU A 216 -27.74 3.32 -8.12
C LEU A 216 -27.93 4.66 -8.84
N ARG A 217 -28.33 5.72 -8.11
CA ARG A 217 -28.53 7.06 -8.64
C ARG A 217 -27.22 7.63 -9.21
N VAL A 218 -26.12 7.63 -8.44
CA VAL A 218 -24.83 8.16 -8.91
C VAL A 218 -24.37 7.40 -10.16
N THR A 219 -24.63 6.10 -10.23
CA THR A 219 -24.28 5.29 -11.41
C THR A 219 -25.12 5.70 -12.62
N ARG A 220 -26.44 5.88 -12.47
CA ARG A 220 -27.32 6.35 -13.55
C ARG A 220 -26.99 7.77 -14.01
N ASP A 221 -26.73 8.67 -13.05
CA ASP A 221 -26.35 10.06 -13.34
C ASP A 221 -25.03 10.12 -14.13
N MET A 222 -24.13 9.20 -13.85
CA MET A 222 -22.89 9.05 -14.63
C MET A 222 -23.20 8.51 -16.02
N ALA A 223 -23.95 7.41 -16.12
CA ALA A 223 -24.27 6.75 -17.38
C ALA A 223 -25.07 7.68 -18.33
N SER A 224 -25.96 8.51 -17.81
CA SER A 224 -26.75 9.47 -18.62
C SER A 224 -25.91 10.52 -19.34
N LYS A 225 -24.67 10.73 -18.91
CA LYS A 225 -23.71 11.69 -19.51
C LYS A 225 -22.79 11.04 -20.55
N GLN A 226 -22.87 9.71 -20.69
CA GLN A 226 -22.01 8.94 -21.58
C GLN A 226 -22.74 8.57 -22.86
N SER A 227 -22.07 8.72 -24.01
CA SER A 227 -22.61 8.28 -25.30
C SER A 227 -22.41 6.77 -25.53
N ILE A 228 -21.35 6.22 -24.91
CA ILE A 228 -21.00 4.79 -24.99
C ILE A 228 -20.72 4.33 -23.55
N PRO A 229 -21.32 3.22 -23.11
CA PRO A 229 -21.04 2.71 -21.78
C PRO A 229 -19.56 2.28 -21.66
N PRO A 230 -18.95 2.43 -20.49
CA PRO A 230 -17.59 1.94 -20.26
C PRO A 230 -17.52 0.41 -20.28
N ASP A 231 -16.32 -0.13 -20.50
CA ASP A 231 -16.08 -1.57 -20.49
C ASP A 231 -16.34 -2.22 -19.12
N LEU A 232 -16.25 -1.43 -18.05
CA LEU A 232 -16.49 -1.87 -16.67
C LEU A 232 -16.92 -0.71 -15.77
N TYR A 233 -18.08 -0.82 -15.13
CA TYR A 233 -18.43 0.01 -13.97
C TYR A 233 -17.79 -0.56 -12.70
N VAL A 234 -17.31 0.30 -11.81
CA VAL A 234 -16.68 -0.11 -10.56
C VAL A 234 -17.32 0.61 -9.38
N TRP A 235 -17.91 -0.15 -8.49
CA TRP A 235 -18.42 0.32 -7.21
C TRP A 235 -17.37 0.11 -6.11
N PRO A 236 -17.34 0.96 -5.08
CA PRO A 236 -16.38 0.83 -3.99
C PRO A 236 -16.66 -0.39 -3.12
N GLU A 237 -15.75 -0.61 -2.16
CA GLU A 237 -15.88 -1.62 -1.12
C GLU A 237 -17.19 -1.42 -0.33
N THR A 238 -17.93 -2.52 -0.11
CA THR A 238 -19.19 -2.53 0.63
C THR A 238 -20.20 -1.46 0.15
N ALA A 239 -20.24 -1.20 -1.17
CA ALA A 239 -21.20 -0.27 -1.78
C ALA A 239 -22.64 -0.73 -1.56
N VAL A 240 -22.90 -2.03 -1.57
CA VAL A 240 -24.13 -2.64 -1.10
C VAL A 240 -23.90 -3.26 0.25
N PRO A 241 -24.39 -2.74 1.35
CA PRO A 241 -24.16 -3.25 2.70
C PRO A 241 -25.05 -4.46 3.04
N ALA A 242 -25.17 -5.38 2.07
CA ALA A 242 -25.94 -6.61 2.17
C ALA A 242 -25.38 -7.69 1.24
N PRO A 243 -25.57 -8.97 1.55
CA PRO A 243 -25.09 -10.08 0.72
C PRO A 243 -25.91 -10.18 -0.58
N ILE A 244 -25.48 -9.52 -1.66
CA ILE A 244 -26.20 -9.45 -2.95
C ILE A 244 -26.59 -10.85 -3.44
N ARG A 245 -25.75 -11.85 -3.24
CA ARG A 245 -26.01 -13.22 -3.67
C ARG A 245 -27.21 -13.86 -2.98
N ARG A 246 -27.47 -13.49 -1.73
CA ARG A 246 -28.49 -14.10 -0.86
C ARG A 246 -29.72 -13.24 -0.66
N ASP A 247 -29.59 -11.93 -0.81
CA ASP A 247 -30.69 -10.99 -0.70
C ASP A 247 -31.34 -10.79 -2.08
N PRO A 248 -32.55 -11.33 -2.30
CA PRO A 248 -33.23 -11.24 -3.60
C PRO A 248 -33.55 -9.81 -4.02
N MET A 249 -33.87 -8.91 -3.07
CA MET A 249 -34.22 -7.53 -3.35
C MET A 249 -33.04 -6.76 -3.96
N TYR A 250 -31.91 -6.75 -3.30
CA TYR A 250 -30.70 -6.04 -3.80
C TYR A 250 -30.14 -6.72 -5.04
N ARG A 251 -30.20 -8.04 -5.12
CA ARG A 251 -29.78 -8.79 -6.31
C ARG A 251 -30.61 -8.38 -7.54
N VAL A 252 -31.91 -8.24 -7.42
CA VAL A 252 -32.77 -7.80 -8.52
C VAL A 252 -32.44 -6.37 -8.91
N GLN A 253 -32.36 -5.43 -7.96
CA GLN A 253 -32.04 -4.03 -8.24
C GLN A 253 -30.70 -3.86 -8.97
N VAL A 254 -29.65 -4.59 -8.53
CA VAL A 254 -28.33 -4.53 -9.15
C VAL A 254 -28.34 -5.17 -10.54
N ASN A 255 -28.99 -6.33 -10.72
CA ASN A 255 -29.10 -6.97 -12.02
C ASN A 255 -29.90 -6.12 -13.02
N ASP A 256 -30.94 -5.45 -12.58
CA ASP A 256 -31.75 -4.57 -13.44
C ASP A 256 -30.95 -3.34 -13.86
N LEU A 257 -30.17 -2.73 -12.94
CA LEU A 257 -29.24 -1.67 -13.31
C LEU A 257 -28.20 -2.16 -14.35
N VAL A 258 -27.59 -3.31 -14.13
CA VAL A 258 -26.57 -3.86 -15.06
C VAL A 258 -27.15 -4.14 -16.44
N LYS A 259 -28.42 -4.58 -16.53
CA LYS A 259 -29.14 -4.73 -17.80
C LYS A 259 -29.42 -3.38 -18.45
N GLU A 260 -29.89 -2.39 -17.65
CA GLU A 260 -30.15 -1.01 -18.10
C GLU A 260 -28.90 -0.37 -18.69
N LEU A 261 -27.75 -0.51 -18.01
CA LEU A 261 -26.45 0.03 -18.43
C LEU A 261 -25.86 -0.73 -19.64
N ASN A 262 -26.28 -1.94 -19.88
CA ASN A 262 -25.73 -2.87 -20.87
C ASN A 262 -24.18 -3.00 -20.78
N ALA A 263 -23.64 -2.95 -19.56
CA ALA A 263 -22.19 -3.03 -19.29
C ALA A 263 -21.91 -3.79 -17.98
N PRO A 264 -20.77 -4.46 -17.87
CA PRO A 264 -20.37 -5.16 -16.66
C PRO A 264 -20.19 -4.23 -15.45
N LEU A 265 -20.46 -4.75 -14.26
CA LEU A 265 -20.29 -4.07 -12.97
C LEU A 265 -19.43 -4.92 -12.02
N LEU A 266 -18.36 -4.35 -11.48
CA LEU A 266 -17.67 -4.86 -10.31
C LEU A 266 -18.23 -4.15 -9.06
N ALA A 267 -18.85 -4.90 -8.16
CA ALA A 267 -19.48 -4.35 -6.96
C ALA A 267 -18.83 -4.91 -5.69
N GLY A 268 -18.54 -4.03 -4.70
CA GLY A 268 -18.14 -4.42 -3.35
C GLY A 268 -19.36 -4.66 -2.45
N TYR A 269 -19.37 -5.80 -1.71
CA TYR A 269 -20.43 -6.16 -0.78
C TYR A 269 -19.95 -7.18 0.26
N PRO A 270 -20.56 -7.28 1.46
CA PRO A 270 -20.35 -8.40 2.36
C PRO A 270 -21.08 -9.64 1.82
N ASP A 271 -20.42 -10.80 1.87
CA ASP A 271 -21.11 -12.09 1.67
C ASP A 271 -20.96 -12.94 2.93
N GLY A 272 -21.48 -14.14 2.95
CA GLY A 272 -21.40 -15.04 4.10
C GLY A 272 -20.98 -16.44 3.68
N VAL A 273 -20.08 -17.03 4.45
CA VAL A 273 -19.68 -18.42 4.32
C VAL A 273 -20.25 -19.20 5.50
N ARG A 274 -20.99 -20.27 5.22
CA ARG A 274 -21.47 -21.18 6.26
C ARG A 274 -20.34 -22.10 6.67
N GLU A 275 -19.96 -22.08 7.94
CA GLU A 275 -18.96 -22.97 8.51
C GLU A 275 -19.55 -24.37 8.79
N SER A 276 -18.67 -25.35 9.01
CA SER A 276 -19.06 -26.72 9.33
C SER A 276 -19.86 -26.85 10.63
N ASN A 277 -19.70 -25.92 11.56
CA ASN A 277 -20.45 -25.83 12.82
C ASN A 277 -21.84 -25.19 12.66
N GLY A 278 -22.23 -24.80 11.42
CA GLY A 278 -23.51 -24.17 11.12
C GLY A 278 -23.51 -22.64 11.24
N ASN A 279 -22.47 -22.03 11.80
CA ASN A 279 -22.32 -20.58 11.92
C ASN A 279 -22.08 -19.94 10.55
N VAL A 280 -22.49 -18.67 10.41
CA VAL A 280 -22.18 -17.87 9.21
C VAL A 280 -21.07 -16.89 9.58
N ARG A 281 -19.93 -16.97 8.88
CA ARG A 281 -18.91 -15.93 8.88
C ARG A 281 -19.04 -15.10 7.63
N TYR A 282 -18.97 -13.79 7.81
CA TYR A 282 -19.06 -12.86 6.71
C TYR A 282 -17.71 -12.72 6.01
N THR A 283 -17.73 -12.46 4.71
CA THR A 283 -16.57 -12.12 3.89
C THR A 283 -16.74 -10.70 3.37
N ASN A 284 -15.63 -9.99 3.18
CA ASN A 284 -15.61 -8.73 2.44
C ASN A 284 -15.30 -9.09 0.99
N SER A 285 -16.26 -8.86 0.10
CA SER A 285 -16.25 -9.49 -1.24
C SER A 285 -16.36 -8.45 -2.36
N ALA A 286 -15.82 -8.81 -3.52
CA ALA A 286 -16.01 -8.12 -4.80
C ALA A 286 -16.62 -9.10 -5.81
N GLY A 287 -17.71 -8.70 -6.48
CA GLY A 287 -18.39 -9.53 -7.44
C GLY A 287 -18.53 -8.88 -8.80
N LEU A 288 -18.24 -9.65 -9.87
CA LEU A 288 -18.48 -9.24 -11.25
C LEU A 288 -19.88 -9.67 -11.70
N ILE A 289 -20.69 -8.71 -12.07
CA ILE A 289 -22.06 -8.88 -12.49
C ILE A 289 -22.15 -8.50 -13.98
N MET A 290 -22.65 -9.44 -14.79
CA MET A 290 -22.72 -9.29 -16.25
C MET A 290 -24.17 -9.07 -16.71
N PRO A 291 -24.42 -8.26 -17.75
CA PRO A 291 -25.73 -8.10 -18.33
C PRO A 291 -26.36 -9.45 -18.69
N GLY A 292 -27.55 -9.72 -18.22
CA GLY A 292 -28.31 -10.96 -18.50
C GLY A 292 -27.77 -12.24 -17.85
N ARG A 293 -26.56 -12.22 -17.26
CA ARG A 293 -25.93 -13.41 -16.65
C ARG A 293 -25.87 -13.32 -15.11
N GLY A 294 -26.08 -12.12 -14.54
CA GLY A 294 -25.95 -11.89 -13.10
C GLY A 294 -24.50 -12.01 -12.61
N LEU A 295 -24.33 -12.43 -11.34
CA LEU A 295 -23.01 -12.61 -10.72
C LEU A 295 -22.27 -13.79 -11.31
N VAL A 296 -21.18 -13.54 -12.02
CA VAL A 296 -20.39 -14.56 -12.73
C VAL A 296 -19.08 -14.95 -12.03
N ARG A 297 -18.53 -14.06 -11.18
CA ARG A 297 -17.31 -14.29 -10.41
C ARG A 297 -17.37 -13.49 -9.10
N GLN A 298 -16.86 -14.08 -8.02
CA GLN A 298 -16.67 -13.45 -6.72
C GLN A 298 -15.23 -13.64 -6.25
N TYR A 299 -14.73 -12.63 -5.56
CA TYR A 299 -13.46 -12.64 -4.85
C TYR A 299 -13.69 -12.21 -3.41
N ASP A 300 -13.13 -12.92 -2.46
CA ASP A 300 -13.18 -12.60 -1.04
C ASP A 300 -11.83 -12.10 -0.55
N LYS A 301 -11.83 -11.01 0.20
CA LYS A 301 -10.62 -10.32 0.72
C LYS A 301 -9.71 -11.28 1.48
N ARG A 302 -8.43 -11.27 1.15
CA ARG A 302 -7.40 -12.15 1.71
C ARG A 302 -6.64 -11.50 2.87
N HIS A 303 -6.31 -10.23 2.74
CA HIS A 303 -5.61 -9.46 3.77
C HIS A 303 -6.59 -8.57 4.53
N LEU A 304 -7.07 -9.11 5.65
CA LEU A 304 -7.98 -8.39 6.54
C LEU A 304 -7.22 -7.36 7.37
N VAL A 305 -7.89 -6.27 7.73
CA VAL A 305 -7.35 -5.22 8.61
C VAL A 305 -7.33 -5.73 10.06
N PRO A 306 -6.14 -5.84 10.70
CA PRO A 306 -6.07 -6.24 12.10
C PRO A 306 -6.85 -5.29 13.01
N PHE A 307 -7.49 -5.83 14.04
CA PHE A 307 -8.30 -5.13 15.04
C PHE A 307 -9.59 -4.46 14.54
N SER A 308 -9.82 -4.42 13.23
CA SER A 308 -11.05 -3.92 12.62
C SER A 308 -11.87 -5.06 12.01
N GLU A 309 -11.27 -5.81 11.10
CA GLU A 309 -11.94 -6.91 10.39
C GLU A 309 -11.73 -8.26 11.09
N TYR A 310 -10.68 -8.42 11.89
CA TYR A 310 -10.41 -9.59 12.73
C TYR A 310 -9.50 -9.24 13.91
N PHE A 311 -9.52 -10.07 14.96
CA PHE A 311 -8.53 -9.98 16.02
C PHE A 311 -7.37 -10.95 15.78
N PRO A 312 -6.11 -10.43 15.72
CA PRO A 312 -4.93 -11.28 15.54
C PRO A 312 -4.68 -12.25 16.69
N LEU A 313 -5.20 -11.93 17.89
CA LEU A 313 -5.03 -12.72 19.10
C LEU A 313 -6.35 -13.41 19.45
N PRO A 314 -6.48 -14.75 19.26
CA PRO A 314 -7.75 -15.47 19.41
C PRO A 314 -8.42 -15.29 20.76
N PHE A 315 -7.65 -15.08 21.85
CA PHE A 315 -8.20 -14.88 23.18
C PHE A 315 -8.96 -13.55 23.32
N LEU A 316 -8.69 -12.56 22.47
CA LEU A 316 -9.42 -11.27 22.43
C LEU A 316 -10.79 -11.41 21.76
N ASN A 317 -11.03 -12.45 20.97
CA ASN A 317 -12.35 -12.71 20.37
C ASN A 317 -13.45 -13.00 21.40
N ARG A 318 -13.07 -13.17 22.67
CA ARG A 318 -14.03 -13.28 23.79
C ARG A 318 -14.69 -11.96 24.16
N PHE A 319 -14.10 -10.84 23.73
CA PHE A 319 -14.60 -9.51 23.99
C PHE A 319 -15.21 -8.96 22.70
N ASP A 320 -16.38 -8.37 22.81
CA ASP A 320 -17.00 -7.64 21.70
C ASP A 320 -16.49 -6.20 21.73
N PHE A 321 -15.57 -5.90 20.82
CA PHE A 321 -15.06 -4.55 20.58
C PHE A 321 -15.67 -3.92 19.31
N GLY A 322 -16.74 -4.52 18.76
CA GLY A 322 -17.38 -4.07 17.51
C GLY A 322 -16.64 -4.48 16.23
N GLN A 323 -15.71 -5.46 16.31
CA GLN A 323 -15.04 -5.99 15.14
C GLN A 323 -15.97 -6.81 14.24
N ALA A 324 -15.73 -6.77 12.94
CA ALA A 324 -16.58 -7.44 11.96
C ALA A 324 -16.42 -8.97 11.91
N ASN A 325 -15.34 -9.56 12.43
CA ASN A 325 -15.01 -10.99 12.39
C ASN A 325 -15.16 -11.61 10.99
N PHE A 326 -14.58 -10.98 9.97
CA PHE A 326 -14.62 -11.48 8.61
C PHE A 326 -13.81 -12.77 8.44
N ALA A 327 -14.25 -13.62 7.52
CA ALA A 327 -13.51 -14.77 7.03
C ALA A 327 -12.52 -14.33 5.95
N THR A 328 -11.32 -14.91 6.00
CA THR A 328 -10.27 -14.67 5.00
C THR A 328 -10.55 -15.45 3.71
N GLY A 329 -10.46 -14.78 2.56
CA GLY A 329 -10.49 -15.39 1.24
C GLY A 329 -9.25 -16.26 0.97
N LYS A 330 -9.37 -17.22 0.07
CA LYS A 330 -8.27 -18.16 -0.28
C LYS A 330 -7.74 -17.96 -1.70
N GLU A 331 -8.60 -17.54 -2.62
CA GLU A 331 -8.27 -17.40 -4.03
C GLU A 331 -7.68 -16.02 -4.35
N LEU A 332 -6.94 -15.94 -5.45
CA LEU A 332 -6.51 -14.65 -6.00
C LEU A 332 -7.71 -13.93 -6.64
N GLY A 333 -7.74 -12.61 -6.49
CA GLY A 333 -8.73 -11.73 -7.07
C GLY A 333 -8.55 -11.52 -8.58
N LEU A 334 -8.26 -12.57 -9.35
CA LEU A 334 -8.13 -12.51 -10.80
C LEU A 334 -9.49 -12.72 -11.46
N PHE A 335 -9.87 -11.80 -12.36
CA PHE A 335 -11.09 -11.82 -13.15
C PHE A 335 -10.72 -11.90 -14.63
N SER A 336 -11.10 -13.00 -15.27
CA SER A 336 -10.84 -13.32 -16.69
C SER A 336 -12.11 -13.49 -17.51
N GLN A 337 -13.23 -12.94 -17.02
CA GLN A 337 -14.54 -13.03 -17.65
C GLN A 337 -14.79 -11.93 -18.67
N LEU A 338 -13.91 -10.92 -18.75
CA LEU A 338 -13.89 -9.85 -19.74
C LEU A 338 -12.72 -10.10 -20.72
N ASP A 339 -12.73 -9.41 -21.85
CA ASP A 339 -11.69 -9.53 -22.90
C ASP A 339 -10.29 -9.23 -22.36
N VAL A 340 -10.19 -8.29 -21.43
CA VAL A 340 -8.94 -7.94 -20.74
C VAL A 340 -9.01 -8.41 -19.30
N PRO A 341 -8.21 -9.41 -18.88
CA PRO A 341 -8.16 -9.87 -17.50
C PRO A 341 -7.67 -8.78 -16.55
N PHE A 342 -8.29 -8.69 -15.35
CA PHE A 342 -7.91 -7.72 -14.34
C PHE A 342 -7.80 -8.34 -12.94
N GLY A 343 -6.98 -7.70 -12.11
CA GLY A 343 -6.79 -8.10 -10.72
C GLY A 343 -7.53 -7.17 -9.77
N VAL A 344 -8.27 -7.73 -8.81
CA VAL A 344 -9.00 -6.96 -7.79
C VAL A 344 -8.23 -6.99 -6.47
N LEU A 345 -8.12 -5.82 -5.87
CA LEU A 345 -7.59 -5.58 -4.53
C LEU A 345 -8.66 -4.85 -3.71
N ILE A 346 -8.99 -5.39 -2.54
CA ILE A 346 -9.98 -4.76 -1.66
C ILE A 346 -9.24 -3.95 -0.58
N CYS A 347 -9.37 -2.62 -0.64
CA CYS A 347 -8.91 -1.66 0.37
C CYS A 347 -7.43 -1.88 0.75
N PHE A 348 -7.18 -2.28 1.99
CA PHE A 348 -5.88 -2.53 2.60
C PHE A 348 -4.96 -3.47 1.80
N GLU A 349 -5.49 -4.34 0.96
CA GLU A 349 -4.69 -5.26 0.13
C GLU A 349 -3.73 -4.52 -0.82
N SER A 350 -4.08 -3.32 -1.27
CA SER A 350 -3.28 -2.54 -2.20
C SER A 350 -1.94 -2.05 -1.60
N ILE A 351 -1.81 -2.02 -0.27
CA ILE A 351 -0.55 -1.63 0.36
C ILE A 351 0.49 -2.75 0.39
N PHE A 352 0.09 -4.01 0.12
CA PHE A 352 0.99 -5.17 0.08
C PHE A 352 1.57 -5.37 -1.32
N PRO A 353 2.89 -5.16 -1.52
CA PRO A 353 3.52 -5.32 -2.84
C PRO A 353 3.30 -6.70 -3.45
N GLY A 354 3.31 -7.74 -2.63
CA GLY A 354 3.16 -9.14 -3.03
C GLY A 354 1.79 -9.45 -3.66
N GLU A 355 0.71 -8.77 -3.25
CA GLU A 355 -0.64 -8.99 -3.79
C GLU A 355 -0.75 -8.49 -5.24
N ALA A 356 -0.38 -7.24 -5.51
CA ALA A 356 -0.38 -6.69 -6.86
C ALA A 356 0.53 -7.50 -7.79
N ARG A 357 1.71 -7.89 -7.29
CA ARG A 357 2.65 -8.74 -8.04
C ARG A 357 2.05 -10.11 -8.36
N SER A 358 1.40 -10.75 -7.41
CA SER A 358 0.78 -12.09 -7.60
C SER A 358 -0.32 -12.05 -8.65
N LEU A 359 -1.17 -11.03 -8.64
CA LEU A 359 -2.22 -10.80 -9.64
C LEU A 359 -1.63 -10.58 -11.03
N THR A 360 -0.60 -9.74 -11.15
CA THR A 360 0.06 -9.47 -12.43
C THR A 360 0.73 -10.73 -12.99
N ARG A 361 1.37 -11.53 -12.15
CA ARG A 361 1.95 -12.83 -12.57
C ARG A 361 0.89 -13.85 -12.98
N ALA A 362 -0.28 -13.79 -12.38
CA ALA A 362 -1.41 -14.65 -12.73
C ALA A 362 -2.11 -14.23 -14.03
N GLY A 363 -1.72 -13.10 -14.64
CA GLY A 363 -2.22 -12.65 -15.93
C GLY A 363 -3.10 -11.39 -15.90
N ALA A 364 -3.22 -10.72 -14.75
CA ALA A 364 -3.88 -9.41 -14.71
C ALA A 364 -3.15 -8.40 -15.58
N ARG A 365 -3.89 -7.68 -16.43
CA ARG A 365 -3.39 -6.67 -17.35
C ARG A 365 -3.62 -5.24 -16.87
N TYR A 366 -4.49 -5.06 -15.89
CA TYR A 366 -4.67 -3.86 -15.07
C TYR A 366 -5.19 -4.27 -13.69
N LEU A 367 -5.13 -3.36 -12.74
CA LEU A 367 -5.64 -3.60 -11.39
C LEU A 367 -6.89 -2.76 -11.14
N VAL A 368 -7.78 -3.27 -10.32
CA VAL A 368 -8.91 -2.54 -9.77
C VAL A 368 -8.82 -2.58 -8.25
N ASN A 369 -8.71 -1.43 -7.62
CA ASN A 369 -8.79 -1.30 -6.17
C ASN A 369 -10.15 -0.72 -5.77
N ILE A 370 -10.92 -1.47 -5.00
CA ILE A 370 -12.16 -0.97 -4.39
C ILE A 370 -11.93 -0.73 -2.90
N THR A 371 -12.36 0.41 -2.37
CA THR A 371 -12.05 0.78 -0.99
C THR A 371 -13.16 1.57 -0.31
N ASN A 372 -13.19 1.50 1.01
CA ASN A 372 -14.01 2.35 1.86
C ASN A 372 -13.11 3.13 2.84
N ASP A 373 -12.63 4.29 2.41
CA ASP A 373 -11.74 5.14 3.22
C ASP A 373 -12.50 5.99 4.26
N GLN A 374 -13.81 5.76 4.47
CA GLN A 374 -14.64 6.46 5.47
C GLN A 374 -14.04 6.36 6.89
N TRP A 375 -13.41 5.22 7.18
CA TRP A 375 -12.75 4.97 8.46
C TRP A 375 -11.70 6.03 8.83
N PHE A 376 -11.05 6.63 7.84
CA PHE A 376 -9.96 7.56 8.05
C PHE A 376 -10.40 9.01 8.33
N GLY A 377 -11.69 9.33 8.10
CA GLY A 377 -12.17 10.70 8.20
C GLY A 377 -11.42 11.66 7.26
N ASP A 378 -11.56 12.95 7.51
CA ASP A 378 -10.81 13.99 6.78
C ASP A 378 -9.40 14.12 7.38
N SER A 379 -8.49 13.30 6.90
CA SER A 379 -7.13 13.17 7.40
C SER A 379 -6.11 12.92 6.27
N ALA A 380 -4.84 12.73 6.61
CA ALA A 380 -3.81 12.37 5.65
C ALA A 380 -3.94 10.90 5.16
N ALA A 381 -4.66 10.03 5.87
CA ALA A 381 -4.67 8.60 5.57
C ALA A 381 -5.25 8.23 4.20
N PRO A 382 -6.35 8.81 3.70
CA PRO A 382 -6.84 8.56 2.34
C PRO A 382 -5.80 8.92 1.27
N TYR A 383 -5.05 10.00 1.47
CA TYR A 383 -3.97 10.41 0.55
C TYR A 383 -2.79 9.44 0.62
N GLN A 384 -2.34 9.08 1.82
CA GLN A 384 -1.28 8.07 2.00
C GLN A 384 -1.66 6.74 1.34
N HIS A 385 -2.90 6.28 1.55
CA HIS A 385 -3.42 5.05 0.99
C HIS A 385 -3.50 5.11 -0.56
N PHE A 386 -3.92 6.23 -1.12
CA PHE A 386 -3.95 6.45 -2.56
C PHE A 386 -2.55 6.44 -3.16
N GLU A 387 -1.59 7.17 -2.56
CA GLU A 387 -0.23 7.28 -3.06
C GLU A 387 0.56 5.97 -3.05
N MET A 388 0.25 5.04 -2.13
CA MET A 388 0.87 3.72 -2.13
C MET A 388 0.59 2.94 -3.43
N ASN A 389 -0.54 3.21 -4.10
CA ASN A 389 -0.88 2.58 -5.38
C ASN A 389 0.02 3.04 -6.53
N VAL A 390 0.65 4.21 -6.43
CA VAL A 390 1.64 4.69 -7.41
C VAL A 390 2.76 3.65 -7.58
N LEU A 391 3.27 3.13 -6.45
CA LEU A 391 4.32 2.10 -6.46
C LEU A 391 3.80 0.79 -7.06
N ARG A 392 2.56 0.39 -6.77
CA ARG A 392 1.96 -0.84 -7.35
C ARG A 392 1.95 -0.80 -8.86
N CYS A 393 1.61 0.36 -9.44
CA CYS A 393 1.61 0.56 -10.88
C CYS A 393 3.03 0.48 -11.46
N ILE A 394 3.99 1.22 -10.88
CA ILE A 394 5.38 1.26 -11.37
C ILE A 394 6.06 -0.12 -11.23
N GLU A 395 5.92 -0.77 -10.08
CA GLU A 395 6.48 -2.07 -9.78
C GLU A 395 6.08 -3.13 -10.80
N ASN A 396 4.79 -3.13 -11.17
CA ASN A 396 4.22 -4.15 -12.03
C ASN A 396 4.09 -3.71 -13.49
N GLY A 397 4.26 -2.43 -13.77
CA GLY A 397 4.17 -1.86 -15.12
C GLY A 397 2.77 -1.96 -15.71
N ILE A 398 1.72 -1.87 -14.88
CA ILE A 398 0.31 -1.93 -15.29
C ILE A 398 -0.48 -0.79 -14.67
N GLY A 399 -1.57 -0.37 -15.33
CA GLY A 399 -2.45 0.67 -14.82
C GLY A 399 -3.36 0.18 -13.68
N MET A 400 -3.95 1.12 -12.97
CA MET A 400 -4.91 0.84 -11.90
C MET A 400 -6.10 1.78 -11.95
N ALA A 401 -7.31 1.23 -11.84
CA ALA A 401 -8.54 1.94 -11.51
C ALA A 401 -8.82 1.80 -10.00
N ARG A 402 -9.16 2.90 -9.33
CA ARG A 402 -9.54 2.87 -7.91
C ARG A 402 -10.90 3.52 -7.73
N ALA A 403 -11.84 2.78 -7.15
CA ALA A 403 -13.13 3.30 -6.71
C ALA A 403 -13.19 3.34 -5.19
N ALA A 404 -13.37 4.52 -4.62
CA ALA A 404 -13.49 4.76 -3.19
C ALA A 404 -14.91 5.20 -2.84
N ASN A 405 -15.35 4.93 -1.60
CA ASN A 405 -16.62 5.46 -1.11
C ASN A 405 -16.54 6.96 -0.82
N THR A 406 -15.68 7.36 0.13
CA THR A 406 -15.48 8.76 0.55
C THR A 406 -14.07 9.24 0.28
N GLY A 407 -13.14 8.31 0.02
CA GLY A 407 -11.74 8.59 -0.26
C GLY A 407 -11.52 9.12 -1.68
N ILE A 408 -10.35 8.84 -2.24
CA ILE A 408 -9.97 9.30 -3.57
C ILE A 408 -10.20 8.17 -4.57
N SER A 409 -11.13 8.36 -5.50
CA SER A 409 -11.25 7.53 -6.71
C SER A 409 -10.33 8.08 -7.79
N GLY A 410 -9.83 7.22 -8.67
CA GLY A 410 -8.96 7.69 -9.74
C GLY A 410 -8.37 6.59 -10.61
N VAL A 411 -7.62 7.03 -11.61
CA VAL A 411 -6.89 6.18 -12.55
C VAL A 411 -5.42 6.53 -12.48
N LEU A 412 -4.59 5.50 -12.35
CA LEU A 412 -3.14 5.59 -12.40
C LEU A 412 -2.64 4.81 -13.62
N ASP A 413 -1.66 5.38 -14.32
CA ASP A 413 -1.02 4.71 -15.44
C ASP A 413 0.09 3.74 -14.99
N PRO A 414 0.66 2.91 -15.89
CA PRO A 414 1.72 1.96 -15.56
C PRO A 414 3.03 2.58 -15.06
N TYR A 415 3.15 3.88 -15.14
CA TYR A 415 4.30 4.66 -14.67
C TYR A 415 4.02 5.39 -13.36
N GLY A 416 2.83 5.16 -12.77
CA GLY A 416 2.41 5.77 -11.52
C GLY A 416 1.97 7.23 -11.65
N ARG A 417 1.71 7.74 -12.88
CA ARG A 417 1.11 9.07 -13.05
C ARG A 417 -0.37 8.98 -12.72
N ILE A 418 -0.86 9.97 -12.00
CA ILE A 418 -2.29 10.11 -11.71
C ILE A 418 -2.93 10.74 -12.95
N VAL A 419 -3.69 9.95 -13.71
CA VAL A 419 -4.39 10.38 -14.93
C VAL A 419 -5.67 11.13 -14.56
N LEU A 420 -6.39 10.61 -13.57
CA LEU A 420 -7.64 11.13 -13.07
C LEU A 420 -7.72 10.92 -11.56
N ARG A 421 -8.27 11.87 -10.83
CA ARG A 421 -8.65 11.68 -9.42
C ARG A 421 -9.84 12.55 -9.03
N THR A 422 -10.63 12.07 -8.09
CA THR A 422 -11.68 12.83 -7.40
C THR A 422 -11.13 13.53 -6.15
N GLY A 423 -11.96 14.36 -5.52
CA GLY A 423 -11.74 14.79 -4.13
C GLY A 423 -12.23 13.75 -3.13
N THR A 424 -11.88 13.95 -1.86
CA THR A 424 -12.44 13.20 -0.73
C THR A 424 -13.82 13.76 -0.34
N PHE A 425 -14.68 12.94 0.26
CA PHE A 425 -16.01 13.33 0.78
C PHE A 425 -16.92 14.02 -0.25
N VAL A 426 -16.80 13.67 -1.52
CA VAL A 426 -17.67 14.13 -2.59
C VAL A 426 -18.39 12.97 -3.25
N SER A 427 -19.63 13.17 -3.65
CA SER A 427 -20.35 12.20 -4.49
C SER A 427 -20.00 12.46 -5.95
N ALA A 428 -19.48 11.46 -6.66
CA ALA A 428 -19.00 11.60 -8.02
C ALA A 428 -19.14 10.28 -8.81
N GLY A 429 -19.48 10.41 -10.09
CA GLY A 429 -19.30 9.37 -11.09
C GLY A 429 -18.34 9.90 -12.15
N VAL A 430 -17.21 9.24 -12.36
CA VAL A 430 -16.17 9.68 -13.29
C VAL A 430 -15.75 8.54 -14.21
N GLU A 431 -15.54 8.88 -15.49
CA GLU A 431 -15.00 7.95 -16.46
C GLU A 431 -13.50 8.16 -16.63
N GLY A 432 -12.77 7.06 -16.74
CA GLY A 432 -11.34 7.08 -17.00
C GLY A 432 -10.92 5.93 -17.91
N HIS A 433 -9.73 6.06 -18.48
CA HIS A 433 -9.12 5.03 -19.31
C HIS A 433 -7.89 4.47 -18.60
N VAL A 434 -7.90 3.17 -18.35
CA VAL A 434 -6.78 2.46 -17.71
C VAL A 434 -5.91 1.85 -18.79
N ASP A 435 -4.63 2.21 -18.80
CA ASP A 435 -3.66 1.62 -19.72
C ASP A 435 -3.49 0.12 -19.45
N VAL A 436 -3.70 -0.66 -20.50
CA VAL A 436 -3.47 -2.11 -20.50
C VAL A 436 -2.10 -2.38 -21.09
N ARG A 437 -1.20 -2.97 -20.33
CA ARG A 437 0.14 -3.25 -20.78
C ARG A 437 0.37 -4.74 -20.95
N GLU A 438 1.06 -5.10 -22.03
CA GLU A 438 1.59 -6.44 -22.24
C GLU A 438 3.00 -6.55 -21.66
N GLY A 439 3.28 -7.70 -21.08
CA GLY A 439 4.57 -8.02 -20.49
C GLY A 439 4.68 -7.70 -19.00
N THR A 440 5.80 -8.08 -18.43
CA THR A 440 6.07 -7.98 -17.00
C THR A 440 7.34 -7.19 -16.74
N THR A 441 7.40 -6.49 -15.61
CA THR A 441 8.62 -5.84 -15.16
C THR A 441 9.60 -6.87 -14.59
N PHE A 442 10.84 -6.45 -14.39
CA PHE A 442 11.83 -7.28 -13.69
C PHE A 442 11.35 -7.61 -12.27
N TYR A 443 10.80 -6.60 -11.56
CA TYR A 443 10.23 -6.83 -10.23
C TYR A 443 9.08 -7.85 -10.26
N THR A 444 8.14 -7.74 -11.18
CA THR A 444 7.05 -8.73 -11.29
C THR A 444 7.59 -10.14 -11.48
N ARG A 445 8.65 -10.30 -12.27
CA ARG A 445 9.25 -11.62 -12.57
C ARG A 445 10.04 -12.17 -11.38
N PHE A 446 10.93 -11.38 -10.78
CA PHE A 446 11.91 -11.84 -9.77
C PHE A 446 11.54 -11.47 -8.33
N GLY A 447 10.59 -10.56 -8.12
CA GLY A 447 10.11 -10.14 -6.80
C GLY A 447 11.14 -9.34 -6.01
N ASP A 448 11.17 -9.58 -4.74
CA ASP A 448 11.97 -8.83 -3.76
C ASP A 448 13.44 -9.26 -3.72
N TRP A 449 14.05 -9.47 -4.91
CA TRP A 449 15.43 -9.92 -5.06
C TRP A 449 16.45 -9.02 -4.36
N ILE A 450 16.13 -7.72 -4.21
CA ILE A 450 17.00 -6.74 -3.53
C ILE A 450 17.28 -7.14 -2.08
N LEU A 451 16.36 -7.87 -1.44
CA LEU A 451 16.51 -8.35 -0.08
C LEU A 451 17.64 -9.37 0.05
N TRP A 452 17.86 -10.20 -0.99
CA TRP A 452 19.00 -11.09 -1.04
C TRP A 452 20.34 -10.31 -1.05
N GLY A 453 20.38 -9.18 -1.79
CA GLY A 453 21.50 -8.25 -1.75
C GLY A 453 21.75 -7.70 -0.34
N CYS A 454 20.70 -7.28 0.35
CA CYS A 454 20.79 -6.81 1.74
C CYS A 454 21.27 -7.91 2.70
N LEU A 455 20.79 -9.14 2.54
CA LEU A 455 21.22 -10.29 3.36
C LEU A 455 22.69 -10.67 3.10
N ILE A 456 23.11 -10.71 1.83
CA ILE A 456 24.50 -11.04 1.43
C ILE A 456 25.46 -9.95 1.92
N TRP A 457 24.99 -8.70 2.00
CA TRP A 457 25.83 -7.60 2.51
C TRP A 457 26.30 -7.83 3.96
N ILE A 458 25.53 -8.50 4.80
CA ILE A 458 25.89 -8.74 6.21
C ILE A 458 27.20 -9.53 6.36
N PRO A 459 27.35 -10.74 5.78
CA PRO A 459 28.62 -11.46 5.85
C PRO A 459 29.77 -10.73 5.14
N VAL A 460 29.50 -10.04 4.03
CA VAL A 460 30.48 -9.20 3.34
C VAL A 460 31.00 -8.10 4.27
N ALA A 461 30.13 -7.40 4.96
CA ALA A 461 30.48 -6.37 5.92
C ALA A 461 31.34 -6.94 7.08
N ILE A 462 31.01 -8.13 7.58
CA ILE A 462 31.80 -8.80 8.62
C ILE A 462 33.22 -9.12 8.12
N VAL A 463 33.37 -9.62 6.89
CA VAL A 463 34.67 -9.97 6.30
C VAL A 463 35.54 -8.73 6.04
N LEU A 464 34.92 -7.70 5.42
CA LEU A 464 35.63 -6.43 5.16
C LEU A 464 36.11 -5.77 6.46
N GLY A 465 35.28 -5.76 7.48
CA GLY A 465 35.64 -5.23 8.79
C GLY A 465 36.80 -5.99 9.49
N ARG A 466 36.97 -7.29 9.19
CA ARG A 466 38.10 -8.09 9.69
C ARG A 466 39.42 -7.78 8.95
N LYS A 467 39.35 -7.54 7.63
CA LYS A 467 40.56 -7.25 6.81
C LYS A 467 41.19 -5.90 7.17
N VAL A 468 40.37 -4.85 7.32
CA VAL A 468 40.81 -3.51 7.72
C VAL A 468 41.46 -3.52 9.13
N GLY A 469 41.18 -4.52 9.96
CA GLY A 469 41.76 -4.68 11.30
C GLY A 469 43.15 -5.37 11.35
N ARG A 470 43.62 -5.88 10.20
CA ARG A 470 44.90 -6.60 10.12
C ARG A 470 46.06 -5.78 9.53
N GLU A 471 45.80 -4.60 8.99
CA GLU A 471 46.88 -3.72 8.59
C GLU A 471 47.49 -3.06 9.84
N PRO A 472 48.76 -3.25 10.13
CA PRO A 472 49.42 -2.56 11.22
C PRO A 472 49.44 -1.06 10.92
N LEU A 473 49.14 -0.26 11.94
CA LEU A 473 49.35 1.18 11.90
C LEU A 473 50.83 1.43 11.62
N ALA A 474 51.14 1.78 10.36
CA ALA A 474 52.48 2.26 9.98
C ALA A 474 52.62 3.73 10.36
#